data_9a64b59d6cddb7c9476401b1f376713f
#
_entry.id   9a64b59d6cddb7c9476401b1f376713f
#
_cell.length_a   1.000
_cell.length_b   1.000
_cell.length_c   1.000
_cell.angle_alpha   90.00
_cell.angle_beta   90.00
_cell.angle_gamma   90.00
#
_symmetry.space_group_name_H-M   'P 1'
#
loop_
_entity.id
_entity.type
_entity.pdbx_description
1 polymer ?
#
loop_
_entity_poly.entity_id
_entity_poly.type
_entity_poly.pdbx_seq_one_letter_code
_entity_poly.pdbx_strand_id
1 'polypeptide(L)'
;EIEDIPVYIPGKPIEEVERMLGLKHIIKVASNENPLGPSPKAVLAIKKALNGINRYPDAASWYLKAKLSTTLKTEIERIICGNGSDEIPR
;
A
#
# COMPACT_ATOMS: atom_id res chain seq x y z
N GLU A 1 11.46 13.43 -25.32
CA GLU A 1 10.12 12.98 -25.77
C GLU A 1 9.63 11.82 -24.86
N ILE A 2 8.33 11.52 -24.87
CA ILE A 2 7.71 10.49 -23.97
C ILE A 2 8.33 9.10 -24.23
N GLU A 3 8.79 8.83 -25.43
CA GLU A 3 9.42 7.55 -25.83
C GLU A 3 10.78 7.31 -25.16
N ASP A 4 11.43 8.35 -24.64
CA ASP A 4 12.73 8.24 -23.98
C ASP A 4 12.65 7.98 -22.47
N ILE A 5 11.45 7.91 -21.91
CA ILE A 5 11.25 7.62 -20.48
C ILE A 5 11.42 6.12 -20.25
N PRO A 6 12.44 5.69 -19.46
CA PRO A 6 12.62 4.28 -19.18
C PRO A 6 11.41 3.69 -18.44
N VAL A 7 10.92 2.57 -18.93
CA VAL A 7 9.83 1.83 -18.28
C VAL A 7 10.28 1.40 -16.89
N TYR A 8 9.44 1.67 -15.89
CA TYR A 8 9.69 1.19 -14.53
C TYR A 8 9.71 -0.34 -14.49
N ILE A 9 10.81 -0.90 -14.01
CA ILE A 9 10.97 -2.34 -13.81
C ILE A 9 10.69 -2.65 -12.34
N PRO A 10 9.56 -3.31 -12.00
CA PRO A 10 9.26 -3.66 -10.63
C PRO A 10 10.25 -4.67 -10.07
N GLY A 11 10.42 -4.68 -8.76
CA GLY A 11 11.23 -5.70 -8.08
C GLY A 11 10.63 -7.10 -8.28
N LYS A 12 11.51 -8.12 -8.43
CA LYS A 12 11.05 -9.51 -8.62
C LYS A 12 10.36 -10.05 -7.37
N PRO A 13 9.22 -10.76 -7.51
CA PRO A 13 8.62 -11.53 -6.43
C PRO A 13 9.57 -12.63 -5.91
N ILE A 14 9.44 -12.97 -4.61
CA ILE A 14 10.24 -14.05 -3.98
C ILE A 14 10.05 -15.37 -4.76
N GLU A 15 8.80 -15.70 -5.08
CA GLU A 15 8.43 -16.94 -5.78
C GLU A 15 9.05 -17.04 -7.18
N GLU A 16 9.26 -15.91 -7.84
CA GLU A 16 9.95 -15.89 -9.14
C GLU A 16 11.43 -16.27 -8.98
N VAL A 17 12.10 -15.69 -7.99
CA VAL A 17 13.51 -15.95 -7.72
C VAL A 17 13.73 -17.38 -7.24
N GLU A 18 12.83 -17.90 -6.38
CA GLU A 18 12.83 -19.29 -5.94
C GLU A 18 12.74 -20.26 -7.11
N ARG A 19 11.81 -20.00 -8.07
CA ARG A 19 11.68 -20.83 -9.28
C ARG A 19 12.91 -20.76 -10.18
N MET A 20 13.48 -19.56 -10.36
CA MET A 20 14.63 -19.38 -11.25
C MET A 20 15.90 -20.03 -10.72
N LEU A 21 16.13 -19.99 -9.42
CA LEU A 21 17.39 -20.44 -8.79
C LEU A 21 17.24 -21.78 -8.08
N GLY A 22 16.05 -22.35 -7.97
CA GLY A 22 15.80 -23.59 -7.24
C GLY A 22 16.07 -23.49 -5.73
N LEU A 23 16.08 -22.27 -5.19
CA LEU A 23 16.34 -22.01 -3.78
C LEU A 23 15.03 -22.02 -2.96
N LYS A 24 15.15 -22.32 -1.66
CA LYS A 24 14.09 -22.19 -0.68
C LYS A 24 14.52 -21.19 0.40
N HIS A 25 13.56 -20.49 0.99
CA HIS A 25 13.81 -19.53 2.09
C HIS A 25 14.67 -18.33 1.69
N ILE A 26 14.30 -17.67 0.59
CA ILE A 26 14.95 -16.43 0.15
C ILE A 26 14.54 -15.27 1.07
N ILE A 27 15.53 -14.49 1.49
CA ILE A 27 15.31 -13.25 2.21
C ILE A 27 15.30 -12.09 1.21
N LYS A 28 14.15 -11.41 1.08
CA LYS A 28 13.99 -10.24 0.23
C LYS A 28 14.33 -8.98 1.02
N VAL A 29 15.33 -8.23 0.54
CA VAL A 29 15.73 -6.93 1.12
C VAL A 29 15.42 -5.76 0.18
N ALA A 30 14.50 -5.98 -0.76
CA ALA A 30 14.06 -5.00 -1.76
C ALA A 30 12.60 -4.61 -1.55
N SER A 31 12.15 -3.55 -2.24
CA SER A 31 10.73 -3.12 -2.32
C SER A 31 10.16 -2.50 -1.04
N ASN A 32 10.97 -2.07 -0.08
CA ASN A 32 10.54 -1.44 1.18
C ASN A 32 9.44 -2.24 1.93
N GLU A 33 9.48 -3.57 1.83
CA GLU A 33 8.54 -4.44 2.52
C GLU A 33 8.90 -4.60 3.99
N ASN A 34 7.87 -4.66 4.86
CA ASN A 34 8.08 -4.94 6.28
C ASN A 34 8.06 -6.45 6.54
N PRO A 35 9.22 -7.09 6.83
CA PRO A 35 9.31 -8.53 7.05
C PRO A 35 8.58 -9.02 8.31
N LEU A 36 8.24 -8.12 9.24
CA LEU A 36 7.48 -8.45 10.45
C LEU A 36 5.99 -8.66 10.16
N GLY A 37 5.55 -8.35 8.94
CA GLY A 37 4.16 -8.47 8.53
C GLY A 37 3.26 -7.36 9.07
N PRO A 38 1.95 -7.47 8.84
CA PRO A 38 0.97 -6.47 9.23
C PRO A 38 0.63 -6.54 10.73
N SER A 39 0.17 -5.43 11.29
CA SER A 39 -0.38 -5.40 12.64
C SER A 39 -1.56 -6.38 12.78
N PRO A 40 -1.62 -7.23 13.84
CA PRO A 40 -2.75 -8.11 14.09
C PRO A 40 -4.08 -7.36 14.20
N LYS A 41 -4.08 -6.14 14.74
CA LYS A 41 -5.28 -5.29 14.80
C LYS A 41 -5.74 -4.86 13.41
N ALA A 42 -4.81 -4.54 12.51
CA ALA A 42 -5.13 -4.20 11.13
C ALA A 42 -5.74 -5.40 10.38
N VAL A 43 -5.16 -6.59 10.54
CA VAL A 43 -5.70 -7.83 9.96
C VAL A 43 -7.12 -8.10 10.43
N LEU A 44 -7.39 -7.93 11.74
CA LEU A 44 -8.73 -8.12 12.30
C LEU A 44 -9.73 -7.10 11.74
N ALA A 45 -9.32 -5.84 11.59
CA ALA A 45 -10.14 -4.79 11.00
C ALA A 45 -10.50 -5.09 9.53
N ILE A 46 -9.52 -5.53 8.73
CA ILE A 46 -9.72 -5.94 7.34
C ILE A 46 -10.73 -7.09 7.26
N LYS A 47 -10.55 -8.13 8.09
CA LYS A 47 -11.48 -9.28 8.12
C LYS A 47 -12.92 -8.86 8.42
N LYS A 48 -13.13 -7.89 9.31
CA LYS A 48 -14.46 -7.34 9.59
C LYS A 48 -15.04 -6.55 8.41
N ALA A 49 -14.18 -5.81 7.70
CA ALA A 49 -14.59 -4.99 6.56
C ALA A 49 -14.99 -5.83 5.33
N LEU A 50 -14.53 -7.08 5.21
CA LEU A 50 -14.85 -7.96 4.08
C LEU A 50 -16.36 -8.14 3.83
N ASN A 51 -17.18 -8.06 4.86
CA ASN A 51 -18.63 -8.18 4.73
C ASN A 51 -19.28 -7.00 3.98
N GLY A 52 -18.53 -5.90 3.76
CA GLY A 52 -19.03 -4.69 3.12
C GLY A 52 -18.33 -4.33 1.80
N ILE A 53 -17.45 -5.17 1.27
CA ILE A 53 -16.65 -4.88 0.07
C ILE A 53 -17.46 -4.78 -1.23
N ASN A 54 -18.72 -5.20 -1.21
CA ASN A 54 -19.67 -5.06 -2.31
C ASN A 54 -20.22 -3.62 -2.46
N ARG A 55 -19.83 -2.70 -1.60
CA ARG A 55 -20.21 -1.29 -1.65
C ARG A 55 -19.01 -0.43 -2.01
N TYR A 56 -19.26 0.66 -2.73
CA TYR A 56 -18.21 1.65 -3.00
C TYR A 56 -17.69 2.27 -1.70
N PRO A 57 -16.39 2.51 -1.60
CA PRO A 57 -15.83 3.26 -0.49
C PRO A 57 -16.24 4.74 -0.57
N ASP A 58 -16.12 5.45 0.55
CA ASP A 58 -16.23 6.90 0.58
C ASP A 58 -15.09 7.55 -0.21
N ALA A 59 -15.43 8.19 -1.33
CA ALA A 59 -14.46 8.86 -2.20
C ALA A 59 -13.70 9.99 -1.50
N ALA A 60 -14.30 10.63 -0.50
CA ALA A 60 -13.66 11.67 0.29
C ALA A 60 -12.71 11.13 1.36
N SER A 61 -12.75 9.82 1.62
CA SER A 61 -11.97 9.15 2.68
C SER A 61 -12.14 9.82 4.07
N TRP A 62 -13.35 10.29 4.37
CA TRP A 62 -13.61 11.16 5.53
C TRP A 62 -13.17 10.52 6.86
N TYR A 63 -13.55 9.25 7.11
CA TYR A 63 -13.18 8.56 8.35
C TYR A 63 -11.67 8.39 8.52
N LEU A 64 -10.96 8.10 7.41
CA LEU A 64 -9.51 7.99 7.41
C LEU A 64 -8.86 9.33 7.72
N LYS A 65 -9.28 10.40 7.02
CA LYS A 65 -8.77 11.77 7.25
C LYS A 65 -9.02 12.27 8.66
N ALA A 66 -10.21 12.06 9.21
CA ALA A 66 -10.54 12.42 10.58
C ALA A 66 -9.65 11.72 11.60
N LYS A 67 -9.40 10.42 11.40
CA LYS A 67 -8.49 9.65 12.27
C LYS A 67 -7.04 10.13 12.15
N LEU A 68 -6.58 10.38 10.94
CA LEU A 68 -5.22 10.89 10.68
C LEU A 68 -5.04 12.31 11.27
N SER A 69 -6.00 13.19 11.07
CA SER A 69 -6.01 14.55 11.63
C SER A 69 -5.79 14.52 13.15
N THR A 70 -6.55 13.69 13.86
CA THR A 70 -6.39 13.51 15.32
C THR A 70 -5.03 12.92 15.69
N THR A 71 -4.55 11.92 14.94
CA THR A 71 -3.30 11.21 15.25
C THR A 71 -2.07 12.06 14.98
N LEU A 72 -2.10 12.80 13.86
CA LEU A 72 -0.99 13.65 13.40
C LEU A 72 -1.07 15.08 13.95
N LYS A 73 -2.16 15.42 14.67
CA LYS A 73 -2.43 16.76 15.18
C LYS A 73 -2.37 17.84 14.09
N THR A 74 -2.99 17.56 12.95
CA THR A 74 -3.05 18.47 11.80
C THR A 74 -4.51 18.70 11.37
N GLU A 75 -4.76 19.75 10.63
CA GLU A 75 -6.09 20.05 10.07
C GLU A 75 -6.46 19.03 9.01
N ILE A 76 -7.72 18.63 8.94
CA ILE A 76 -8.22 17.61 8.00
C ILE A 76 -8.05 18.05 6.54
N GLU A 77 -8.10 19.34 6.28
CA GLU A 77 -7.93 19.98 4.96
C GLU A 77 -6.50 19.84 4.43
N ARG A 78 -5.53 19.59 5.30
CA ARG A 78 -4.12 19.36 4.93
C ARG A 78 -3.82 17.90 4.59
N ILE A 79 -4.82 17.03 4.62
CA ILE A 79 -4.65 15.60 4.36
C ILE A 79 -5.21 15.26 2.98
N ILE A 80 -4.36 14.78 2.10
CA ILE A 80 -4.74 14.23 0.80
C ILE A 80 -4.51 12.72 0.83
N CYS A 81 -5.48 11.95 0.37
CA CYS A 81 -5.38 10.50 0.23
C CYS A 81 -5.35 10.15 -1.25
N GLY A 82 -4.47 9.21 -1.62
CA GLY A 82 -4.36 8.69 -2.98
C GLY A 82 -3.96 7.22 -2.96
N ASN A 83 -4.20 6.52 -4.06
CA ASN A 83 -3.82 5.13 -4.25
C ASN A 83 -2.36 5.04 -4.74
N GLY A 84 -1.44 5.13 -3.80
CA GLY A 84 -0.02 5.25 -4.09
C GLY A 84 0.39 6.69 -4.43
N SER A 85 1.69 6.87 -4.70
CA SER A 85 2.26 8.19 -4.95
C SER A 85 1.87 8.79 -6.32
N ASP A 86 1.54 7.93 -7.28
CA ASP A 86 1.29 8.36 -8.66
C ASP A 86 -0.07 9.06 -8.84
N GLU A 87 -1.00 8.81 -7.92
CA GLU A 87 -2.30 9.48 -7.91
C GLU A 87 -2.26 10.86 -7.26
N ILE A 88 -1.23 11.16 -6.47
CA ILE A 88 -1.11 12.47 -5.82
C ILE A 88 -0.64 13.49 -6.86
N PRO A 89 -1.41 14.56 -7.15
CA PRO A 89 -1.01 15.58 -8.10
C PRO A 89 0.31 16.23 -7.68
N ARG A 90 1.21 16.38 -8.64
CA ARG A 90 2.46 17.12 -8.46
C ARG A 90 2.23 18.61 -8.65
#